data_7c74dd20fb6527fd47eb8fde445cc9ed
#
_entry.id   7c74dd20fb6527fd47eb8fde445cc9ed
#
_cell.length_a   1.000
_cell.length_b   1.000
_cell.length_c   1.000
_cell.angle_alpha   90.00
_cell.angle_beta   90.00
_cell.angle_gamma   90.00
#
_symmetry.space_group_name_H-M   'P 1'
#
loop_
_entity.id
_entity.type
_entity.pdbx_description
1 polymer ?
#
loop_
_entity_poly.entity_id
_entity_poly.type
_entity_poly.pdbx_seq_one_letter_code
_entity_poly.pdbx_strand_id
1 'polypeptide(L)'
;MIKNYNLDKMKKIYFLLFLFLIACSSEDNGDSYDEPVTPEIGLKDIAVEKGKFIGNLMRDGFFDNHEIYNGAIDNILKTEYNALVTGNKLKMANILRERPDDPFNIKISDLNTYNIDRFVDYANKHNMKKRGHVMVWYKQIPNWLEQESVNWSSQQIYSFTESYIRALSKYTVGKIDEWDVLNEAIVFNGYRTNTWYEKVNSEENDNGEIGYLTFFSKLFKWAREENADVKLFYNDYGIEEYGTPKNNLMRIMVKDLKTQLNTPIDGVGLQSHFKLENMNSSFMENLGNTIDDLGNSGFIANLTELDIRICDGISQGIQEQKDAYKQIVLTAFSKPNCNTILIWGSSDIDSWIPSHFSNCGQATPHDENFEKKPAYFGIKEALQEL
;
A
#
# COMPACT_ATOMS: atom_id res chain seq x y z
N MET A 1 24.69 -51.61 38.26
CA MET A 1 23.56 -51.62 39.21
C MET A 1 22.43 -50.91 38.51
N ILE A 2 21.54 -51.66 37.76
CA ILE A 2 20.21 -52.13 38.23
C ILE A 2 19.37 -50.93 38.72
N LYS A 3 18.26 -50.57 38.05
CA LYS A 3 17.02 -51.30 37.78
C LYS A 3 16.13 -50.59 36.73
N ASN A 4 15.60 -51.44 35.88
CA ASN A 4 14.35 -51.25 35.07
C ASN A 4 13.13 -51.00 35.95
N TYR A 5 12.08 -50.38 35.35
CA TYR A 5 10.63 -50.71 35.43
C TYR A 5 9.95 -49.81 34.43
N ASN A 6 9.43 -50.19 33.32
CA ASN A 6 8.41 -51.12 32.82
C ASN A 6 6.97 -50.69 33.05
N LEU A 7 6.27 -50.61 31.92
CA LEU A 7 4.89 -51.01 31.61
C LEU A 7 3.69 -50.09 31.82
N ASP A 8 3.10 -49.83 30.70
CA ASP A 8 1.67 -49.97 30.37
C ASP A 8 0.60 -49.37 31.29
N LYS A 9 -0.16 -48.46 30.69
CA LYS A 9 -1.62 -48.56 30.76
C LYS A 9 -2.30 -47.85 29.55
N MET A 10 -2.67 -48.65 28.56
CA MET A 10 -3.75 -48.34 27.63
C MET A 10 -5.04 -48.11 28.38
N LYS A 11 -5.69 -46.95 28.21
CA LYS A 11 -7.10 -46.75 28.57
C LYS A 11 -7.94 -46.70 27.32
N LYS A 12 -8.68 -47.79 27.09
CA LYS A 12 -9.79 -47.86 26.14
C LYS A 12 -10.88 -46.88 26.59
N ILE A 13 -11.24 -45.96 25.72
CA ILE A 13 -12.44 -45.14 25.87
C ILE A 13 -13.57 -45.84 25.10
N TYR A 14 -14.58 -46.28 25.83
CA TYR A 14 -15.80 -46.83 25.27
C TYR A 14 -16.70 -45.70 24.78
N PHE A 15 -17.09 -45.79 23.50
CA PHE A 15 -18.12 -44.95 22.90
C PHE A 15 -19.50 -45.47 23.33
N LEU A 16 -20.18 -44.79 24.20
CA LEU A 16 -21.61 -45.08 24.54
C LEU A 16 -22.49 -44.31 23.56
N LEU A 17 -23.11 -45.03 22.64
CA LEU A 17 -24.23 -44.54 21.83
C LEU A 17 -25.50 -44.49 22.72
N PHE A 18 -25.98 -43.28 23.00
CA PHE A 18 -27.34 -43.09 23.56
C PHE A 18 -28.32 -42.76 22.40
N LEU A 19 -29.16 -43.76 22.08
CA LEU A 19 -30.33 -43.54 21.24
C LEU A 19 -31.44 -42.93 22.12
N PHE A 20 -31.77 -41.67 21.87
CA PHE A 20 -33.02 -41.09 22.39
C PHE A 20 -34.12 -41.21 21.34
N LEU A 21 -35.13 -42.00 21.66
CA LEU A 21 -36.42 -41.97 20.98
C LEU A 21 -37.18 -40.74 21.44
N ILE A 22 -37.46 -39.80 20.55
CA ILE A 22 -38.30 -38.65 20.80
C ILE A 22 -39.73 -39.00 20.32
N ALA A 23 -40.65 -39.07 21.26
CA ALA A 23 -42.07 -39.09 20.98
C ALA A 23 -42.55 -37.68 20.64
N CYS A 24 -43.27 -37.51 19.54
CA CYS A 24 -43.97 -36.30 19.18
C CYS A 24 -45.02 -35.93 20.21
N SER A 25 -45.00 -34.72 20.75
CA SER A 25 -46.19 -33.98 21.15
C SER A 25 -46.03 -32.55 20.62
N SER A 26 -46.94 -32.15 19.78
CA SER A 26 -47.12 -30.82 19.24
C SER A 26 -47.54 -29.84 20.32
N GLU A 27 -46.72 -28.84 20.63
CA GLU A 27 -47.16 -27.52 21.09
C GLU A 27 -46.27 -26.46 20.47
N ASP A 28 -46.90 -25.62 19.67
CA ASP A 28 -46.34 -24.52 18.91
C ASP A 28 -46.04 -23.36 19.89
N ASN A 29 -44.78 -23.17 20.22
CA ASN A 29 -44.27 -21.92 20.80
C ASN A 29 -43.04 -21.54 20.02
N GLY A 30 -43.23 -20.56 19.11
CA GLY A 30 -42.19 -20.01 18.27
C GLY A 30 -41.11 -19.26 19.06
N ASP A 31 -40.14 -19.95 19.59
CA ASP A 31 -38.84 -19.39 19.91
C ASP A 31 -37.93 -19.67 18.74
N SER A 32 -37.73 -18.65 17.88
CA SER A 32 -36.66 -18.63 16.90
C SER A 32 -35.34 -18.65 17.66
N TYR A 33 -34.74 -19.82 17.77
CA TYR A 33 -33.34 -19.90 18.13
C TYR A 33 -32.55 -19.31 16.93
N ASP A 34 -32.15 -18.05 17.03
CA ASP A 34 -31.12 -17.50 16.18
C ASP A 34 -29.88 -18.36 16.38
N GLU A 35 -29.54 -19.16 15.40
CA GLU A 35 -28.19 -19.79 15.37
C GLU A 35 -27.16 -18.71 15.58
N PRO A 36 -26.14 -18.94 16.44
CA PRO A 36 -25.09 -17.97 16.61
C PRO A 36 -24.43 -17.71 15.24
N VAL A 37 -24.62 -16.51 14.72
CA VAL A 37 -23.99 -16.06 13.48
C VAL A 37 -22.48 -16.11 13.73
N THR A 38 -21.84 -17.15 13.20
CA THR A 38 -20.37 -17.19 13.20
C THR A 38 -19.88 -15.97 12.44
N PRO A 39 -19.02 -15.12 13.02
CA PRO A 39 -18.52 -13.95 12.33
C PRO A 39 -17.91 -14.37 10.99
N GLU A 40 -18.31 -13.70 9.91
CA GLU A 40 -17.73 -13.96 8.61
C GLU A 40 -16.23 -13.63 8.67
N ILE A 41 -15.36 -14.59 8.29
CA ILE A 41 -13.91 -14.40 8.22
C ILE A 41 -13.59 -13.38 7.13
N GLY A 42 -12.99 -12.24 7.52
CA GLY A 42 -12.58 -11.17 6.62
C GLY A 42 -11.29 -11.49 5.85
N LEU A 43 -10.97 -10.68 4.86
CA LEU A 43 -9.73 -10.82 4.09
C LEU A 43 -8.49 -10.75 4.99
N LYS A 44 -8.48 -9.84 5.97
CA LYS A 44 -7.37 -9.66 6.90
C LYS A 44 -7.05 -10.91 7.72
N ASP A 45 -8.10 -11.65 8.13
CA ASP A 45 -7.92 -12.82 8.98
C ASP A 45 -7.18 -13.92 8.22
N ILE A 46 -7.59 -14.17 6.95
CA ILE A 46 -6.92 -15.12 6.06
C ILE A 46 -5.49 -14.65 5.75
N ALA A 47 -5.32 -13.35 5.46
CA ALA A 47 -3.99 -12.80 5.15
C ALA A 47 -3.02 -12.95 6.33
N VAL A 48 -3.47 -12.71 7.57
CA VAL A 48 -2.65 -12.90 8.79
C VAL A 48 -2.17 -14.34 8.94
N GLU A 49 -3.04 -15.32 8.70
CA GLU A 49 -2.66 -16.75 8.73
C GLU A 49 -1.57 -17.10 7.72
N LYS A 50 -1.51 -16.37 6.61
CA LYS A 50 -0.49 -16.52 5.55
C LYS A 50 0.74 -15.64 5.77
N GLY A 51 0.81 -14.86 6.84
CA GLY A 51 1.88 -13.90 7.09
C GLY A 51 1.91 -12.75 6.07
N LYS A 52 0.74 -12.38 5.52
CA LYS A 52 0.58 -11.34 4.49
C LYS A 52 -0.22 -10.15 5.04
N PHE A 53 -0.05 -9.01 4.36
CA PHE A 53 -0.81 -7.79 4.61
C PHE A 53 -1.69 -7.47 3.40
N ILE A 54 -2.99 -7.49 3.62
CA ILE A 54 -3.96 -6.94 2.68
C ILE A 54 -4.48 -5.63 3.25
N GLY A 55 -4.36 -4.55 2.52
CA GLY A 55 -4.68 -3.23 3.05
C GLY A 55 -5.52 -2.39 2.11
N ASN A 56 -5.84 -1.19 2.55
CA ASN A 56 -6.66 -0.28 1.77
C ASN A 56 -6.24 1.18 1.95
N LEU A 57 -6.76 2.02 1.05
CA LEU A 57 -6.63 3.46 1.09
C LEU A 57 -7.55 4.07 2.15
N MET A 58 -6.98 4.82 3.08
CA MET A 58 -7.73 5.70 3.97
C MET A 58 -7.88 7.08 3.30
N ARG A 59 -9.06 7.33 2.75
CA ARG A 59 -9.36 8.55 1.98
C ARG A 59 -9.49 9.78 2.87
N ASP A 60 -9.39 10.94 2.23
CA ASP A 60 -9.42 12.26 2.90
C ASP A 60 -10.71 12.48 3.71
N GLY A 61 -11.85 11.94 3.25
CA GLY A 61 -13.13 12.03 3.95
C GLY A 61 -13.13 11.49 5.39
N PHE A 62 -12.26 10.55 5.71
CA PHE A 62 -12.02 10.10 7.08
C PHE A 62 -11.52 11.23 7.99
N PHE A 63 -10.60 12.03 7.47
CA PHE A 63 -9.99 13.13 8.20
C PHE A 63 -10.94 14.33 8.31
N ASP A 64 -11.86 14.45 7.38
CA ASP A 64 -12.84 15.54 7.31
C ASP A 64 -14.16 15.17 8.01
N ASN A 65 -14.24 14.01 8.69
CA ASN A 65 -15.40 13.49 9.42
C ASN A 65 -16.68 13.36 8.57
N HIS A 66 -16.52 13.03 7.31
CA HIS A 66 -17.66 12.82 6.42
C HIS A 66 -18.41 11.52 6.80
N GLU A 67 -19.72 11.57 6.86
CA GLU A 67 -20.58 10.50 7.41
C GLU A 67 -20.37 9.12 6.78
N ILE A 68 -20.22 9.05 5.44
CA ILE A 68 -19.97 7.79 4.71
C ILE A 68 -18.69 7.11 5.22
N TYR A 69 -17.64 7.89 5.51
CA TYR A 69 -16.35 7.36 5.95
C TYR A 69 -16.35 6.91 7.41
N ASN A 70 -17.18 7.52 8.26
CA ASN A 70 -17.32 7.12 9.66
C ASN A 70 -18.31 5.97 9.86
N GLY A 71 -18.99 5.52 8.82
CA GLY A 71 -19.98 4.45 8.82
C GLY A 71 -19.51 3.21 8.05
N ALA A 72 -20.03 3.04 6.82
CA ALA A 72 -19.80 1.85 6.02
C ALA A 72 -18.33 1.63 5.65
N ILE A 73 -17.60 2.69 5.25
CA ILE A 73 -16.19 2.58 4.89
C ILE A 73 -15.34 2.24 6.11
N ASP A 74 -15.58 2.86 7.27
CA ASP A 74 -14.92 2.48 8.53
C ASP A 74 -15.11 0.99 8.83
N ASN A 75 -16.35 0.50 8.65
CA ASN A 75 -16.64 -0.92 8.87
C ASN A 75 -15.82 -1.81 7.91
N ILE A 76 -15.78 -1.50 6.61
CA ILE A 76 -14.99 -2.23 5.64
C ILE A 76 -13.50 -2.22 6.03
N LEU A 77 -12.93 -1.06 6.35
CA LEU A 77 -11.51 -0.97 6.69
C LEU A 77 -11.16 -1.84 7.90
N LYS A 78 -11.89 -1.74 8.99
CA LYS A 78 -11.56 -2.45 10.24
C LYS A 78 -11.86 -3.94 10.21
N THR A 79 -12.78 -4.41 9.35
CA THR A 79 -13.14 -5.83 9.26
C THR A 79 -12.36 -6.59 8.20
N GLU A 80 -11.99 -5.95 7.09
CA GLU A 80 -11.42 -6.62 5.93
C GLU A 80 -9.90 -6.42 5.79
N TYR A 81 -9.30 -5.40 6.42
CA TYR A 81 -7.91 -5.03 6.14
C TYR A 81 -7.02 -5.00 7.39
N ASN A 82 -5.73 -5.33 7.21
CA ASN A 82 -4.68 -5.29 8.25
C ASN A 82 -3.52 -4.36 7.89
N ALA A 83 -3.66 -3.53 6.86
CA ALA A 83 -2.72 -2.47 6.49
C ALA A 83 -3.46 -1.26 5.92
N LEU A 84 -2.88 -0.07 6.08
CA LEU A 84 -3.43 1.18 5.57
C LEU A 84 -2.37 2.05 4.92
N VAL A 85 -2.82 2.83 3.94
CA VAL A 85 -2.11 3.96 3.34
C VAL A 85 -3.05 5.17 3.28
N THR A 86 -2.52 6.39 3.31
CA THR A 86 -3.35 7.59 3.13
C THR A 86 -3.37 8.06 1.68
N GLY A 87 -4.45 8.75 1.28
CA GLY A 87 -4.54 9.42 -0.02
C GLY A 87 -3.67 10.68 -0.06
N ASN A 88 -4.26 11.82 0.32
CA ASN A 88 -3.56 13.11 0.21
C ASN A 88 -3.01 13.67 1.52
N LYS A 89 -3.55 13.23 2.67
CA LYS A 89 -3.31 13.90 3.96
C LYS A 89 -1.86 13.81 4.48
N LEU A 90 -1.06 12.85 4.00
CA LEU A 90 0.36 12.74 4.32
C LEU A 90 1.28 13.20 3.17
N LYS A 91 0.74 13.83 2.12
CA LYS A 91 1.55 14.44 1.05
C LYS A 91 2.08 15.81 1.47
N MET A 92 3.16 16.24 0.85
CA MET A 92 3.88 17.47 1.22
C MET A 92 2.95 18.70 1.31
N ALA A 93 1.98 18.86 0.41
CA ALA A 93 1.01 19.95 0.43
C ALA A 93 0.19 20.05 1.74
N ASN A 94 -0.04 18.92 2.41
CA ASN A 94 -0.78 18.88 3.67
C ASN A 94 0.15 18.92 4.89
N ILE A 95 1.36 18.42 4.77
CA ILE A 95 2.37 18.40 5.85
C ILE A 95 3.05 19.78 6.01
N LEU A 96 3.42 20.42 4.88
CA LEU A 96 4.00 21.78 4.85
C LEU A 96 2.99 22.81 4.35
N ARG A 97 1.77 22.75 4.86
CA ARG A 97 0.67 23.61 4.40
C ARG A 97 1.01 25.09 4.43
N GLU A 98 1.60 25.52 5.54
CA GLU A 98 2.07 26.89 5.72
C GLU A 98 3.56 26.98 5.37
N ARG A 99 3.97 28.15 4.83
CA ARG A 99 5.37 28.39 4.51
C ARG A 99 6.18 28.55 5.80
N PRO A 100 7.22 27.76 6.05
CA PRO A 100 8.14 27.96 7.19
C PRO A 100 8.85 29.32 7.12
N ASP A 101 9.22 29.88 8.27
CA ASP A 101 10.03 31.12 8.33
C ASP A 101 11.34 30.96 7.56
N ASP A 102 12.00 29.81 7.73
CA ASP A 102 13.19 29.43 6.96
C ASP A 102 12.93 28.10 6.23
N PRO A 103 12.60 28.12 4.93
CA PRO A 103 12.31 26.91 4.17
C PRO A 103 13.52 26.01 3.96
N PHE A 104 14.75 26.49 4.21
CA PHE A 104 15.97 25.70 4.10
C PHE A 104 16.42 25.07 5.41
N ASN A 105 15.66 25.27 6.50
CA ASN A 105 15.93 24.70 7.83
C ASN A 105 14.61 24.31 8.54
N ILE A 106 13.85 23.45 7.89
CA ILE A 106 12.53 22.97 8.37
C ILE A 106 12.72 22.18 9.67
N LYS A 107 11.87 22.46 10.65
CA LYS A 107 11.82 21.80 11.95
C LYS A 107 10.52 21.00 12.09
N ILE A 108 10.46 20.11 13.06
CA ILE A 108 9.23 19.36 13.39
C ILE A 108 8.06 20.31 13.70
N SER A 109 8.32 21.47 14.31
CA SER A 109 7.30 22.48 14.62
C SER A 109 6.65 23.10 13.37
N ASP A 110 7.30 23.03 12.21
CA ASP A 110 6.80 23.57 10.95
C ASP A 110 5.88 22.58 10.23
N LEU A 111 5.86 21.31 10.68
CA LEU A 111 5.04 20.26 10.10
C LEU A 111 3.63 20.28 10.68
N ASN A 112 2.63 20.20 9.82
CA ASN A 112 1.26 19.88 10.23
C ASN A 112 1.14 18.37 10.51
N THR A 113 1.32 17.99 11.76
CA THR A 113 1.34 16.57 12.19
C THR A 113 -0.05 16.01 12.49
N TYR A 114 -1.08 16.85 12.54
CA TYR A 114 -2.44 16.45 12.94
C TYR A 114 -2.98 15.23 12.19
N ASN A 115 -2.83 15.21 10.86
CA ASN A 115 -3.30 14.09 10.05
C ASN A 115 -2.42 12.84 10.19
N ILE A 116 -1.12 13.01 10.43
CA ILE A 116 -0.21 11.90 10.72
C ILE A 116 -0.67 11.18 11.98
N ASP A 117 -0.88 11.93 13.07
CA ASP A 117 -1.29 11.35 14.35
C ASP A 117 -2.65 10.67 14.26
N ARG A 118 -3.65 11.27 13.61
CA ARG A 118 -4.97 10.64 13.38
C ARG A 118 -4.87 9.33 12.60
N PHE A 119 -4.05 9.30 11.55
CA PHE A 119 -3.81 8.07 10.78
C PHE A 119 -3.17 6.99 11.64
N VAL A 120 -2.13 7.34 12.39
CA VAL A 120 -1.40 6.43 13.27
C VAL A 120 -2.30 5.91 14.39
N ASP A 121 -3.08 6.78 15.03
CA ASP A 121 -4.01 6.39 16.11
C ASP A 121 -5.08 5.42 15.61
N TYR A 122 -5.67 5.69 14.43
CA TYR A 122 -6.62 4.78 13.82
C TYR A 122 -6.00 3.42 13.50
N ALA A 123 -4.86 3.40 12.84
CA ALA A 123 -4.18 2.17 12.47
C ALA A 123 -3.73 1.36 13.69
N ASN A 124 -3.22 2.01 14.73
CA ASN A 124 -2.84 1.36 15.99
C ASN A 124 -4.05 0.77 16.72
N LYS A 125 -5.17 1.51 16.78
CA LYS A 125 -6.42 1.03 17.38
C LYS A 125 -6.90 -0.28 16.74
N HIS A 126 -6.64 -0.48 15.46
CA HIS A 126 -7.09 -1.65 14.70
C HIS A 126 -5.96 -2.64 14.35
N ASN A 127 -4.76 -2.49 14.95
CA ASN A 127 -3.58 -3.33 14.73
C ASN A 127 -3.18 -3.43 13.24
N MET A 128 -3.18 -2.30 12.53
CA MET A 128 -2.89 -2.24 11.09
C MET A 128 -1.47 -1.74 10.83
N LYS A 129 -0.81 -2.33 9.82
CA LYS A 129 0.45 -1.84 9.26
C LYS A 129 0.22 -0.48 8.59
N LYS A 130 1.18 0.42 8.71
CA LYS A 130 1.08 1.82 8.28
C LYS A 130 2.08 2.14 7.17
N ARG A 131 1.56 2.53 5.99
CA ARG A 131 2.37 3.06 4.89
C ARG A 131 2.17 4.56 4.76
N GLY A 132 3.24 5.32 4.86
CA GLY A 132 3.27 6.76 4.58
C GLY A 132 3.41 7.00 3.08
N HIS A 133 2.56 7.86 2.53
CA HIS A 133 2.55 8.24 1.13
C HIS A 133 2.35 9.76 1.02
N VAL A 134 3.29 10.50 0.57
CA VAL A 134 4.63 10.31 0.06
C VAL A 134 5.52 11.48 0.50
N MET A 135 6.83 11.25 0.71
CA MET A 135 7.75 12.32 1.08
C MET A 135 8.04 13.27 -0.09
N VAL A 136 8.49 12.74 -1.24
CA VAL A 136 8.85 13.53 -2.42
C VAL A 136 8.08 13.07 -3.65
N TRP A 137 7.30 13.97 -4.21
CA TRP A 137 6.57 13.81 -5.46
C TRP A 137 6.60 15.11 -6.24
N TYR A 138 6.43 15.05 -7.56
CA TYR A 138 6.41 16.23 -8.42
C TYR A 138 5.10 17.01 -8.38
N LYS A 139 4.04 16.39 -7.80
CA LYS A 139 2.70 16.97 -7.63
C LYS A 139 2.35 17.12 -6.15
N GLN A 140 1.21 17.79 -5.88
CA GLN A 140 0.65 17.99 -4.54
C GLN A 140 1.68 18.50 -3.54
N ILE A 141 2.49 19.46 -3.99
CA ILE A 141 3.36 20.31 -3.19
C ILE A 141 2.60 21.57 -2.74
N PRO A 142 3.02 22.26 -1.67
CA PRO A 142 2.40 23.51 -1.27
C PRO A 142 2.51 24.58 -2.35
N ASN A 143 1.49 25.42 -2.49
CA ASN A 143 1.49 26.51 -3.49
C ASN A 143 2.68 27.46 -3.34
N TRP A 144 3.09 27.73 -2.10
CA TRP A 144 4.26 28.58 -1.85
C TRP A 144 5.55 27.96 -2.39
N LEU A 145 5.71 26.63 -2.26
CA LEU A 145 6.87 25.91 -2.80
C LEU A 145 6.87 25.94 -4.34
N GLU A 146 5.70 25.72 -4.96
CA GLU A 146 5.57 25.78 -6.42
C GLU A 146 5.98 27.14 -6.96
N GLN A 147 5.61 28.22 -6.28
CA GLN A 147 5.93 29.59 -6.67
C GLN A 147 7.40 29.96 -6.44
N GLU A 148 8.00 29.51 -5.35
CA GLU A 148 9.37 29.91 -4.96
C GLU A 148 10.46 29.05 -5.61
N SER A 149 10.22 27.72 -5.72
CA SER A 149 11.23 26.77 -6.18
C SER A 149 11.75 27.01 -7.60
N VAL A 150 10.97 27.68 -8.44
CA VAL A 150 11.39 28.06 -9.80
C VAL A 150 12.60 28.98 -9.81
N ASN A 151 12.82 29.74 -8.71
CA ASN A 151 13.94 30.65 -8.53
C ASN A 151 15.07 30.08 -7.67
N TRP A 152 14.91 28.88 -7.10
CA TRP A 152 15.90 28.28 -6.22
C TRP A 152 17.08 27.72 -7.02
N SER A 153 18.27 27.79 -6.42
CA SER A 153 19.46 27.06 -6.92
C SER A 153 19.35 25.57 -6.57
N SER A 154 20.19 24.76 -7.18
CA SER A 154 20.32 23.33 -6.81
C SER A 154 20.60 23.18 -5.31
N GLN A 155 21.53 23.99 -4.74
CA GLN A 155 21.83 23.95 -3.30
C GLN A 155 20.59 24.25 -2.44
N GLN A 156 19.76 25.20 -2.82
CA GLN A 156 18.55 25.54 -2.07
C GLN A 156 17.53 24.39 -2.11
N ILE A 157 17.39 23.70 -3.25
CA ILE A 157 16.55 22.50 -3.38
C ILE A 157 17.08 21.38 -2.46
N TYR A 158 18.39 21.15 -2.43
CA TYR A 158 19.00 20.17 -1.52
C TYR A 158 18.73 20.52 -0.07
N SER A 159 18.98 21.77 0.35
CA SER A 159 18.79 22.21 1.74
C SER A 159 17.33 22.11 2.19
N PHE A 160 16.38 22.54 1.34
CA PHE A 160 14.95 22.40 1.60
C PHE A 160 14.56 20.91 1.78
N THR A 161 14.94 20.08 0.80
CA THR A 161 14.51 18.69 0.78
C THR A 161 15.13 17.90 1.93
N GLU A 162 16.40 18.13 2.24
CA GLU A 162 17.09 17.52 3.39
C GLU A 162 16.38 17.87 4.70
N SER A 163 16.16 19.16 4.97
CA SER A 163 15.55 19.59 6.24
C SER A 163 14.12 19.06 6.38
N TYR A 164 13.34 19.03 5.29
CA TYR A 164 12.00 18.47 5.27
C TYR A 164 11.98 16.97 5.57
N ILE A 165 12.79 16.19 4.83
CA ILE A 165 12.84 14.72 5.00
C ILE A 165 13.32 14.37 6.41
N ARG A 166 14.35 15.06 6.93
CA ARG A 166 14.85 14.83 8.28
C ARG A 166 13.79 15.12 9.33
N ALA A 167 13.11 16.24 9.23
CA ALA A 167 12.05 16.62 10.18
C ALA A 167 10.89 15.59 10.17
N LEU A 168 10.41 15.21 8.98
CA LEU A 168 9.32 14.23 8.81
C LEU A 168 9.73 12.83 9.28
N SER A 169 10.90 12.34 8.88
CA SER A 169 11.41 11.03 9.26
C SER A 169 11.59 10.92 10.77
N LYS A 170 12.17 11.94 11.40
CA LYS A 170 12.35 12.02 12.85
C LYS A 170 11.01 12.02 13.59
N TYR A 171 10.02 12.80 13.10
CA TYR A 171 8.69 12.83 13.71
C TYR A 171 7.98 11.48 13.64
N THR A 172 8.22 10.71 12.60
CA THR A 172 7.51 9.45 12.33
C THR A 172 8.24 8.20 12.83
N VAL A 173 9.32 8.33 13.61
CA VAL A 173 9.99 7.19 14.26
C VAL A 173 8.99 6.42 15.12
N GLY A 174 8.87 5.10 14.88
CA GLY A 174 7.94 4.21 15.58
C GLY A 174 6.45 4.43 15.24
N LYS A 175 6.12 5.38 14.37
CA LYS A 175 4.75 5.70 13.97
C LYS A 175 4.38 5.10 12.62
N ILE A 176 5.29 5.07 11.65
CA ILE A 176 5.08 4.59 10.28
C ILE A 176 6.02 3.42 10.02
N ASP A 177 5.51 2.35 9.41
CA ASP A 177 6.25 1.11 9.16
C ASP A 177 6.99 1.14 7.81
N GLU A 178 6.40 1.80 6.81
CA GLU A 178 6.94 1.95 5.44
C GLU A 178 6.69 3.38 4.93
N TRP A 179 7.65 3.96 4.19
CA TRP A 179 7.49 5.23 3.50
C TRP A 179 7.79 5.12 2.01
N ASP A 180 6.92 5.70 1.19
CA ASP A 180 7.25 6.12 -0.17
C ASP A 180 8.12 7.37 -0.09
N VAL A 181 9.45 7.19 -0.24
CA VAL A 181 10.40 8.31 -0.17
C VAL A 181 10.35 9.13 -1.45
N LEU A 182 10.32 8.45 -2.59
CA LEU A 182 10.26 9.04 -3.92
C LEU A 182 9.15 8.39 -4.73
N ASN A 183 8.30 9.22 -5.34
CA ASN A 183 7.18 8.76 -6.16
C ASN A 183 7.25 9.28 -7.59
N GLU A 184 7.01 8.38 -8.56
CA GLU A 184 6.80 8.69 -9.98
C GLU A 184 7.92 9.53 -10.63
N ALA A 185 9.16 9.19 -10.34
CA ALA A 185 10.31 9.90 -10.90
C ALA A 185 10.62 9.56 -12.36
N ILE A 186 9.97 8.52 -12.92
CA ILE A 186 10.22 8.02 -14.27
C ILE A 186 9.00 8.26 -15.18
N VAL A 187 9.27 8.68 -16.43
CA VAL A 187 8.28 8.83 -17.49
C VAL A 187 8.80 8.12 -18.72
N PHE A 188 8.05 7.12 -19.25
CA PHE A 188 8.44 6.30 -20.38
C PHE A 188 9.85 5.68 -20.21
N ASN A 189 10.87 6.26 -20.83
CA ASN A 189 12.25 5.79 -20.81
C ASN A 189 13.25 6.84 -20.27
N GLY A 190 12.76 7.81 -19.49
CA GLY A 190 13.58 8.88 -18.92
C GLY A 190 13.12 9.31 -17.54
N TYR A 191 13.93 10.11 -16.87
CA TYR A 191 13.50 10.77 -15.65
C TYR A 191 12.52 11.89 -15.96
N ARG A 192 11.61 12.13 -15.03
CA ARG A 192 10.60 13.19 -15.13
C ARG A 192 11.27 14.55 -15.05
N THR A 193 10.99 15.38 -16.05
CA THR A 193 11.38 16.80 -16.12
C THR A 193 10.23 17.72 -15.72
N ASN A 194 10.44 19.01 -15.68
CA ASN A 194 9.45 20.01 -15.24
C ASN A 194 8.93 19.74 -13.80
N THR A 195 9.85 19.38 -12.92
CA THR A 195 9.60 19.20 -11.50
C THR A 195 10.12 20.39 -10.70
N TRP A 196 9.61 20.59 -9.49
CA TRP A 196 10.09 21.62 -8.58
C TRP A 196 11.57 21.44 -8.19
N TYR A 197 12.11 20.22 -8.38
CA TYR A 197 13.51 19.87 -8.11
C TYR A 197 14.35 19.69 -9.38
N GLU A 198 13.92 20.19 -10.54
CA GLU A 198 14.59 19.92 -11.83
C GLU A 198 16.04 20.40 -11.89
N LYS A 199 16.36 21.51 -11.21
CA LYS A 199 17.70 22.11 -11.24
C LYS A 199 18.79 21.22 -10.67
N VAL A 200 18.46 20.25 -9.81
CA VAL A 200 19.46 19.27 -9.32
C VAL A 200 20.08 18.43 -10.45
N ASN A 201 19.44 18.39 -11.62
CA ASN A 201 19.96 17.68 -12.80
C ASN A 201 20.84 18.54 -13.70
N SER A 202 20.79 19.85 -13.58
CA SER A 202 21.47 20.80 -14.47
C SER A 202 22.46 21.71 -13.76
N GLU A 203 22.41 21.82 -12.44
CA GLU A 203 23.27 22.67 -11.63
C GLU A 203 23.92 21.85 -10.50
N GLU A 204 25.22 22.05 -10.26
CA GLU A 204 25.89 21.49 -9.08
C GLU A 204 25.45 22.21 -7.81
N ASN A 205 25.36 21.47 -6.70
CA ASN A 205 25.24 22.06 -5.38
C ASN A 205 26.63 22.47 -4.83
N ASP A 206 26.67 23.01 -3.61
CA ASP A 206 27.91 23.47 -2.98
C ASP A 206 28.95 22.34 -2.73
N ASN A 207 28.50 21.06 -2.82
CA ASN A 207 29.36 19.89 -2.70
C ASN A 207 29.79 19.31 -4.06
N GLY A 208 29.47 19.98 -5.18
CA GLY A 208 29.74 19.47 -6.53
C GLY A 208 28.84 18.31 -6.95
N GLU A 209 27.70 18.10 -6.28
CA GLU A 209 26.77 17.03 -6.61
C GLU A 209 25.78 17.50 -7.68
N ILE A 210 25.61 16.67 -8.73
CA ILE A 210 24.72 16.92 -9.86
C ILE A 210 24.02 15.63 -10.29
N GLY A 211 22.83 15.74 -10.87
CA GLY A 211 22.09 14.64 -11.47
C GLY A 211 21.03 14.04 -10.56
N TYR A 212 19.92 13.63 -11.19
CA TYR A 212 18.78 13.04 -10.48
C TYR A 212 19.17 11.84 -9.60
N LEU A 213 20.03 10.94 -10.10
CA LEU A 213 20.37 9.73 -9.35
C LEU A 213 21.09 10.06 -8.03
N THR A 214 21.99 11.05 -8.06
CA THR A 214 22.67 11.57 -6.86
C THR A 214 21.66 12.16 -5.88
N PHE A 215 20.78 13.02 -6.36
CA PHE A 215 19.71 13.61 -5.53
C PHE A 215 18.80 12.56 -4.94
N PHE A 216 18.30 11.60 -5.73
CA PHE A 216 17.43 10.51 -5.24
C PHE A 216 18.12 9.67 -4.15
N SER A 217 19.41 9.38 -4.32
CA SER A 217 20.17 8.69 -3.27
C SER A 217 20.16 9.45 -1.94
N LYS A 218 20.28 10.78 -1.96
CA LYS A 218 20.25 11.61 -0.76
C LYS A 218 18.91 11.53 -0.02
N LEU A 219 17.77 11.50 -0.75
CA LEU A 219 16.45 11.40 -0.13
C LEU A 219 16.34 10.20 0.81
N PHE A 220 16.77 9.03 0.34
CA PHE A 220 16.75 7.80 1.12
C PHE A 220 17.77 7.83 2.27
N LYS A 221 18.96 8.41 2.06
CA LYS A 221 19.99 8.53 3.10
C LYS A 221 19.51 9.41 4.25
N TRP A 222 18.96 10.59 3.96
CA TRP A 222 18.43 11.50 4.98
C TRP A 222 17.27 10.86 5.77
N ALA A 223 16.38 10.13 5.08
CA ALA A 223 15.30 9.42 5.75
C ALA A 223 15.84 8.33 6.70
N ARG A 224 16.80 7.53 6.25
CA ARG A 224 17.39 6.42 7.02
C ARG A 224 18.20 6.92 8.22
N GLU A 225 18.93 8.03 8.07
CA GLU A 225 19.73 8.62 9.15
C GLU A 225 18.86 9.05 10.34
N GLU A 226 17.63 9.51 10.10
CA GLU A 226 16.70 9.92 11.17
C GLU A 226 15.78 8.78 11.66
N ASN A 227 15.54 7.75 10.83
CA ASN A 227 14.65 6.63 11.16
C ASN A 227 15.26 5.32 10.65
N ALA A 228 15.95 4.62 11.54
CA ALA A 228 16.72 3.41 11.19
C ALA A 228 15.83 2.21 10.80
N ASP A 229 14.63 2.11 11.36
CA ASP A 229 13.80 0.90 11.30
C ASP A 229 12.74 0.92 10.20
N VAL A 230 12.34 2.12 9.73
CA VAL A 230 11.31 2.28 8.70
C VAL A 230 11.77 1.69 7.35
N LYS A 231 10.86 1.03 6.62
CA LYS A 231 11.15 0.56 5.27
C LYS A 231 10.97 1.69 4.25
N LEU A 232 11.95 1.88 3.38
CA LEU A 232 12.03 2.98 2.43
C LEU A 232 11.82 2.48 1.00
N PHE A 233 10.83 3.05 0.30
CA PHE A 233 10.39 2.60 -1.02
C PHE A 233 10.52 3.70 -2.07
N TYR A 234 10.85 3.28 -3.28
CA TYR A 234 10.49 3.96 -4.52
C TYR A 234 9.11 3.47 -4.95
N ASN A 235 8.18 4.34 -5.37
CA ASN A 235 6.83 3.98 -5.79
C ASN A 235 6.50 4.57 -7.15
N ASP A 236 5.95 3.78 -8.10
CA ASP A 236 5.59 4.28 -9.43
C ASP A 236 4.53 3.39 -10.11
N TYR A 237 3.86 3.94 -11.12
CA TYR A 237 2.89 3.24 -11.98
C TYR A 237 3.53 2.83 -13.32
N GLY A 238 2.95 1.82 -13.98
CA GLY A 238 3.40 1.36 -15.30
C GLY A 238 4.81 0.77 -15.29
N ILE A 239 5.24 0.27 -14.14
CA ILE A 239 6.51 -0.44 -13.91
C ILE A 239 6.29 -1.93 -13.61
N GLU A 240 5.05 -2.39 -13.66
CA GLU A 240 4.64 -3.74 -13.27
C GLU A 240 5.04 -4.78 -14.33
N GLU A 241 4.98 -4.42 -15.60
CA GLU A 241 5.19 -5.33 -16.70
C GLU A 241 6.67 -5.43 -17.09
N TYR A 242 7.26 -6.62 -16.85
CA TYR A 242 8.68 -6.89 -17.11
C TYR A 242 9.05 -6.64 -18.58
N GLY A 243 10.19 -5.97 -18.78
CA GLY A 243 10.75 -5.73 -20.10
C GLY A 243 10.24 -4.47 -20.81
N THR A 244 9.20 -3.79 -20.27
CA THR A 244 8.80 -2.48 -20.83
C THR A 244 9.88 -1.42 -20.58
N PRO A 245 9.96 -0.38 -21.42
CA PRO A 245 11.00 0.66 -21.24
C PRO A 245 11.01 1.27 -19.85
N LYS A 246 9.84 1.59 -19.29
CA LYS A 246 9.72 2.18 -17.95
C LYS A 246 10.13 1.20 -16.84
N ASN A 247 9.72 -0.08 -16.94
CA ASN A 247 10.15 -1.14 -16.03
C ASN A 247 11.66 -1.35 -16.07
N ASN A 248 12.26 -1.39 -17.27
CA ASN A 248 13.70 -1.54 -17.42
C ASN A 248 14.47 -0.38 -16.76
N LEU A 249 14.06 0.86 -17.00
CA LEU A 249 14.70 2.03 -16.39
C LEU A 249 14.54 2.03 -14.87
N MET A 250 13.35 1.69 -14.34
CA MET A 250 13.14 1.55 -12.91
C MET A 250 14.10 0.54 -12.29
N ARG A 251 14.22 -0.66 -12.87
CA ARG A 251 15.10 -1.73 -12.35
C ARG A 251 16.58 -1.30 -12.38
N ILE A 252 17.02 -0.62 -13.43
CA ILE A 252 18.37 -0.06 -13.52
C ILE A 252 18.55 0.99 -12.41
N MET A 253 17.64 1.97 -12.32
CA MET A 253 17.73 3.05 -11.34
C MET A 253 17.84 2.54 -9.90
N VAL A 254 16.96 1.63 -9.47
CA VAL A 254 16.99 1.16 -8.08
C VAL A 254 18.22 0.29 -7.78
N LYS A 255 18.71 -0.48 -8.77
CA LYS A 255 19.95 -1.25 -8.65
C LYS A 255 21.17 -0.33 -8.55
N ASP A 256 21.26 0.70 -9.37
CA ASP A 256 22.35 1.67 -9.33
C ASP A 256 22.33 2.47 -8.03
N LEU A 257 21.17 2.93 -7.57
CA LEU A 257 21.02 3.56 -6.27
C LEU A 257 21.61 2.66 -5.17
N LYS A 258 21.23 1.38 -5.12
CA LYS A 258 21.66 0.45 -4.09
C LYS A 258 23.16 0.10 -4.19
N THR A 259 23.64 -0.26 -5.38
CA THR A 259 24.96 -0.85 -5.56
C THR A 259 26.07 0.17 -5.82
N GLN A 260 25.79 1.24 -6.56
CA GLN A 260 26.78 2.25 -6.90
C GLN A 260 26.81 3.38 -5.87
N LEU A 261 25.66 3.78 -5.34
CA LEU A 261 25.55 4.90 -4.42
C LEU A 261 25.32 4.50 -2.95
N ASN A 262 25.30 3.20 -2.62
CA ASN A 262 25.02 2.67 -1.28
C ASN A 262 23.76 3.31 -0.65
N THR A 263 22.70 3.40 -1.43
CA THR A 263 21.44 3.99 -1.01
C THR A 263 20.65 2.96 -0.17
N PRO A 264 20.13 3.34 0.99
CA PRO A 264 19.38 2.45 1.88
C PRO A 264 17.93 2.29 1.42
N ILE A 265 17.72 1.91 0.17
CA ILE A 265 16.42 1.59 -0.41
C ILE A 265 16.06 0.14 -0.11
N ASP A 266 14.90 -0.09 0.54
CA ASP A 266 14.43 -1.42 0.93
C ASP A 266 13.55 -2.07 -0.14
N GLY A 267 12.78 -1.28 -0.90
CA GLY A 267 11.83 -1.86 -1.83
C GLY A 267 11.32 -0.93 -2.92
N VAL A 268 10.49 -1.53 -3.77
CA VAL A 268 9.75 -0.86 -4.85
C VAL A 268 8.27 -1.10 -4.64
N GLY A 269 7.48 -0.03 -4.66
CA GLY A 269 6.04 -0.06 -4.73
C GLY A 269 5.60 -0.06 -6.19
N LEU A 270 4.84 -1.07 -6.57
CA LEU A 270 4.16 -1.18 -7.85
C LEU A 270 2.75 -0.63 -7.65
N GLN A 271 2.42 0.55 -8.21
CA GLN A 271 1.13 1.18 -7.95
C GLN A 271 -0.06 0.31 -8.38
N SER A 272 0.08 -0.41 -9.49
CA SER A 272 -0.90 -1.41 -9.92
C SER A 272 -2.28 -0.85 -10.26
N HIS A 273 -2.33 0.32 -10.90
CA HIS A 273 -3.54 0.89 -11.47
C HIS A 273 -3.86 0.27 -12.83
N PHE A 274 -4.64 -0.78 -12.85
CA PHE A 274 -4.84 -1.59 -14.04
C PHE A 274 -6.13 -1.29 -14.80
N LYS A 275 -6.13 -1.65 -16.09
CA LYS A 275 -7.32 -1.73 -16.94
C LYS A 275 -7.60 -3.20 -17.21
N LEU A 276 -8.83 -3.64 -17.00
CA LEU A 276 -9.21 -5.06 -17.07
C LEU A 276 -8.80 -5.73 -18.40
N GLU A 277 -8.96 -5.03 -19.52
CA GLU A 277 -8.62 -5.57 -20.85
C GLU A 277 -7.16 -5.97 -21.02
N ASN A 278 -6.25 -5.44 -20.16
CA ASN A 278 -4.83 -5.74 -20.19
C ASN A 278 -4.46 -6.94 -19.31
N MET A 279 -5.42 -7.46 -18.51
CA MET A 279 -5.18 -8.53 -17.54
C MET A 279 -5.24 -9.90 -18.20
N ASN A 280 -4.17 -10.32 -18.85
CA ASN A 280 -4.03 -11.61 -19.48
C ASN A 280 -2.87 -12.42 -18.90
N SER A 281 -2.70 -13.67 -19.34
CA SER A 281 -1.65 -14.57 -18.82
C SER A 281 -0.23 -14.04 -19.02
N SER A 282 0.04 -13.37 -20.13
CA SER A 282 1.35 -12.76 -20.40
C SER A 282 1.63 -11.62 -19.42
N PHE A 283 0.61 -10.78 -19.10
CA PHE A 283 0.74 -9.73 -18.10
C PHE A 283 1.05 -10.32 -16.73
N MET A 284 0.35 -11.38 -16.30
CA MET A 284 0.58 -12.05 -15.01
C MET A 284 2.00 -12.62 -14.91
N GLU A 285 2.49 -13.24 -15.98
CA GLU A 285 3.87 -13.73 -16.08
C GLU A 285 4.87 -12.58 -15.94
N ASN A 286 4.66 -11.46 -16.66
CA ASN A 286 5.53 -10.30 -16.62
C ASN A 286 5.50 -9.59 -15.25
N LEU A 287 4.36 -9.52 -14.58
CA LEU A 287 4.26 -9.03 -13.19
C LEU A 287 5.10 -9.93 -12.25
N GLY A 288 4.94 -11.26 -12.37
CA GLY A 288 5.72 -12.23 -11.60
C GLY A 288 7.22 -12.06 -11.83
N ASN A 289 7.64 -11.91 -13.09
CA ASN A 289 9.05 -11.69 -13.46
C ASN A 289 9.62 -10.39 -12.89
N THR A 290 8.83 -9.31 -12.84
CA THR A 290 9.24 -8.04 -12.22
C THR A 290 9.48 -8.23 -10.72
N ILE A 291 8.55 -8.89 -10.01
CA ILE A 291 8.69 -9.14 -8.57
C ILE A 291 9.91 -10.03 -8.30
N ASP A 292 10.12 -11.09 -9.08
CA ASP A 292 11.27 -11.98 -8.95
C ASP A 292 12.61 -11.27 -9.19
N ASP A 293 12.72 -10.43 -10.24
CA ASP A 293 13.95 -9.69 -10.54
C ASP A 293 14.31 -8.70 -9.41
N LEU A 294 13.30 -8.03 -8.86
CA LEU A 294 13.46 -7.16 -7.69
C LEU A 294 13.90 -7.97 -6.47
N GLY A 295 13.27 -9.13 -6.21
CA GLY A 295 13.64 -10.04 -5.11
C GLY A 295 15.07 -10.57 -5.23
N ASN A 296 15.47 -11.00 -6.42
CA ASN A 296 16.85 -11.44 -6.71
C ASN A 296 17.89 -10.33 -6.49
N SER A 297 17.47 -9.06 -6.56
CA SER A 297 18.30 -7.89 -6.27
C SER A 297 18.18 -7.41 -4.81
N GLY A 298 17.46 -8.17 -3.97
CA GLY A 298 17.31 -7.91 -2.54
C GLY A 298 16.34 -6.75 -2.23
N PHE A 299 15.31 -6.53 -3.06
CA PHE A 299 14.25 -5.56 -2.84
C PHE A 299 12.93 -6.25 -2.45
N ILE A 300 12.21 -5.62 -1.55
CA ILE A 300 10.78 -5.87 -1.36
C ILE A 300 10.03 -5.30 -2.57
N ALA A 301 9.01 -6.01 -3.06
CA ALA A 301 8.17 -5.56 -4.16
C ALA A 301 6.70 -5.71 -3.78
N ASN A 302 6.07 -4.64 -3.33
CA ASN A 302 4.68 -4.62 -2.88
C ASN A 302 3.77 -3.98 -3.93
N LEU A 303 2.51 -4.44 -4.02
CA LEU A 303 1.47 -3.75 -4.79
C LEU A 303 0.85 -2.69 -3.88
N THR A 304 0.94 -1.42 -4.26
CA THR A 304 0.71 -0.31 -3.33
C THR A 304 -0.58 0.46 -3.53
N GLU A 305 -1.21 0.35 -4.70
CA GLU A 305 -2.38 1.15 -5.08
C GLU A 305 -3.32 0.36 -6.02
N LEU A 306 -3.50 -0.94 -5.75
CA LEU A 306 -4.21 -1.85 -6.65
C LEU A 306 -5.66 -1.43 -6.87
N ASP A 307 -5.98 -1.14 -8.10
CA ASP A 307 -7.34 -1.08 -8.63
C ASP A 307 -7.40 -1.66 -10.07
N ILE A 308 -8.55 -2.22 -10.45
CA ILE A 308 -8.75 -2.80 -11.78
C ILE A 308 -10.01 -2.20 -12.38
N ARG A 309 -9.86 -1.13 -13.17
CA ARG A 309 -10.99 -0.46 -13.78
C ARG A 309 -11.58 -1.22 -14.96
N ILE A 310 -12.90 -1.15 -15.07
CA ILE A 310 -13.67 -1.60 -16.25
C ILE A 310 -14.01 -0.35 -17.05
N CYS A 311 -13.77 -0.37 -18.37
CA CYS A 311 -14.09 0.71 -19.29
C CYS A 311 -14.99 0.21 -20.41
N ASP A 312 -15.85 1.08 -21.00
CA ASP A 312 -16.70 0.85 -22.16
C ASP A 312 -17.32 -0.56 -22.27
N GLY A 313 -18.53 -0.77 -21.73
CA GLY A 313 -19.19 -2.07 -21.75
C GLY A 313 -19.23 -2.82 -20.42
N ILE A 314 -19.30 -2.10 -19.37
CA ILE A 314 -19.25 -2.49 -17.93
C ILE A 314 -20.02 -3.78 -17.55
N SER A 315 -21.09 -4.15 -18.23
CA SER A 315 -21.95 -5.26 -17.83
C SER A 315 -21.35 -6.65 -18.05
N GLN A 316 -20.26 -6.78 -18.79
CA GLN A 316 -19.64 -8.07 -19.12
C GLN A 316 -18.31 -8.34 -18.37
N GLY A 317 -17.73 -7.33 -17.74
CA GLY A 317 -16.38 -7.43 -17.16
C GLY A 317 -16.29 -7.81 -15.69
N ILE A 318 -17.41 -8.02 -14.99
CA ILE A 318 -17.40 -8.21 -13.52
C ILE A 318 -16.81 -9.57 -13.12
N GLN A 319 -17.09 -10.62 -13.89
CA GLN A 319 -16.53 -11.95 -13.62
C GLN A 319 -15.05 -12.01 -14.01
N GLU A 320 -14.70 -11.44 -15.16
CA GLU A 320 -13.32 -11.31 -15.59
C GLU A 320 -12.50 -10.47 -14.60
N GLN A 321 -13.11 -9.43 -14.00
CA GLN A 321 -12.46 -8.65 -12.93
C GLN A 321 -12.20 -9.50 -11.68
N LYS A 322 -13.14 -10.37 -11.29
CA LYS A 322 -12.93 -11.34 -10.21
C LYS A 322 -11.69 -12.18 -10.47
N ASP A 323 -11.62 -12.77 -11.67
CA ASP A 323 -10.52 -13.65 -12.05
C ASP A 323 -9.19 -12.89 -12.11
N ALA A 324 -9.20 -11.63 -12.60
CA ALA A 324 -8.03 -10.76 -12.62
C ALA A 324 -7.51 -10.45 -11.20
N TYR A 325 -8.40 -10.05 -10.27
CA TYR A 325 -8.01 -9.84 -8.87
C TYR A 325 -7.43 -11.10 -8.25
N LYS A 326 -8.07 -12.26 -8.48
CA LYS A 326 -7.58 -13.55 -7.99
C LYS A 326 -6.17 -13.84 -8.51
N GLN A 327 -5.95 -13.73 -9.82
CA GLN A 327 -4.65 -14.02 -10.43
C GLN A 327 -3.56 -13.05 -9.97
N ILE A 328 -3.84 -11.75 -9.85
CA ILE A 328 -2.89 -10.77 -9.35
C ILE A 328 -2.46 -11.09 -7.92
N VAL A 329 -3.42 -11.38 -7.03
CA VAL A 329 -3.11 -11.70 -5.62
C VAL A 329 -2.29 -12.99 -5.53
N LEU A 330 -2.65 -14.04 -6.26
CA LEU A 330 -1.86 -15.28 -6.32
C LEU A 330 -0.45 -15.03 -6.87
N THR A 331 -0.33 -14.31 -8.00
CA THR A 331 0.97 -14.00 -8.61
C THR A 331 1.87 -13.26 -7.64
N ALA A 332 1.36 -12.21 -7.01
CA ALA A 332 2.16 -11.37 -6.12
C ALA A 332 2.48 -12.09 -4.80
N PHE A 333 1.50 -12.64 -4.12
CA PHE A 333 1.73 -13.25 -2.81
C PHE A 333 2.42 -14.61 -2.83
N SER A 334 2.48 -15.29 -3.98
CA SER A 334 3.34 -16.47 -4.15
C SER A 334 4.84 -16.13 -4.09
N LYS A 335 5.19 -14.84 -4.25
CA LYS A 335 6.59 -14.40 -4.21
C LYS A 335 7.01 -14.04 -2.79
N PRO A 336 8.18 -14.52 -2.32
CA PRO A 336 8.62 -14.32 -0.93
C PRO A 336 8.92 -12.86 -0.59
N ASN A 337 9.28 -12.04 -1.58
CA ASN A 337 9.57 -10.62 -1.44
C ASN A 337 8.36 -9.70 -1.64
N CYS A 338 7.16 -10.24 -1.87
CA CYS A 338 5.89 -9.50 -1.85
C CYS A 338 5.09 -9.90 -0.61
N ASN A 339 4.94 -9.01 0.34
CA ASN A 339 4.22 -9.28 1.57
C ASN A 339 3.01 -8.37 1.80
N THR A 340 2.82 -7.33 0.98
CA THR A 340 1.76 -6.34 1.14
C THR A 340 1.09 -6.03 -0.20
N ILE A 341 -0.24 -6.07 -0.21
CA ILE A 341 -1.08 -5.55 -1.29
C ILE A 341 -2.03 -4.53 -0.69
N LEU A 342 -2.05 -3.31 -1.22
CA LEU A 342 -2.96 -2.24 -0.82
C LEU A 342 -3.94 -1.95 -1.95
N ILE A 343 -5.23 -2.03 -1.65
CA ILE A 343 -6.32 -1.69 -2.57
C ILE A 343 -6.52 -0.16 -2.56
N TRP A 344 -6.69 0.46 -3.74
CA TRP A 344 -6.79 1.91 -3.85
C TRP A 344 -8.22 2.43 -3.88
N GLY A 345 -8.96 2.10 -2.82
CA GLY A 345 -10.35 2.51 -2.62
C GLY A 345 -11.17 1.43 -1.94
N SER A 346 -12.03 1.83 -1.03
CA SER A 346 -12.84 0.87 -0.24
C SER A 346 -14.09 0.44 -1.00
N SER A 347 -14.66 1.34 -1.81
CA SER A 347 -15.90 1.15 -2.55
C SER A 347 -15.86 1.97 -3.84
N ASP A 348 -16.67 1.60 -4.83
CA ASP A 348 -16.76 2.30 -6.10
C ASP A 348 -17.25 3.75 -5.95
N ILE A 349 -18.01 4.06 -4.87
CA ILE A 349 -18.47 5.44 -4.61
C ILE A 349 -17.32 6.39 -4.28
N ASP A 350 -16.23 5.90 -3.68
CA ASP A 350 -15.08 6.70 -3.31
C ASP A 350 -13.87 6.50 -4.25
N SER A 351 -14.06 5.77 -5.35
CA SER A 351 -13.01 5.55 -6.35
C SER A 351 -12.64 6.83 -7.09
N TRP A 352 -11.35 7.02 -7.33
CA TRP A 352 -10.83 8.13 -8.14
C TRP A 352 -11.00 7.92 -9.66
N ILE A 353 -11.25 6.68 -10.07
CA ILE A 353 -11.29 6.26 -11.48
C ILE A 353 -12.28 7.05 -12.32
N PRO A 354 -13.57 7.23 -11.93
CA PRO A 354 -14.53 7.93 -12.77
C PRO A 354 -14.20 9.41 -13.00
N SER A 355 -13.47 10.02 -12.04
CA SER A 355 -13.06 11.43 -12.19
C SER A 355 -11.83 11.61 -13.07
N HIS A 356 -11.07 10.54 -13.32
CA HIS A 356 -9.80 10.59 -14.04
C HIS A 356 -9.87 9.93 -15.43
N PHE A 357 -10.67 8.88 -15.59
CA PHE A 357 -10.82 8.12 -16.83
C PHE A 357 -12.28 8.15 -17.28
N SER A 358 -12.54 8.78 -18.44
CA SER A 358 -13.88 8.81 -19.02
C SER A 358 -14.38 7.39 -19.32
N ASN A 359 -15.66 7.13 -19.05
CA ASN A 359 -16.33 5.85 -19.28
C ASN A 359 -15.67 4.64 -18.56
N CYS A 360 -14.93 4.87 -17.48
CA CYS A 360 -14.35 3.83 -16.64
C CYS A 360 -14.88 3.91 -15.20
N GLY A 361 -14.94 2.77 -14.52
CA GLY A 361 -15.39 2.68 -13.13
C GLY A 361 -15.27 1.29 -12.56
N GLN A 362 -16.06 1.01 -11.52
CA GLN A 362 -16.19 -0.29 -10.84
C GLN A 362 -14.85 -0.94 -10.47
N ALA A 363 -13.88 -0.12 -10.04
CA ALA A 363 -12.49 -0.55 -9.93
C ALA A 363 -12.15 -1.20 -8.58
N THR A 364 -13.05 -1.19 -7.62
CA THR A 364 -12.80 -1.65 -6.23
C THR A 364 -13.55 -2.94 -5.87
N PRO A 365 -13.21 -3.61 -4.75
CA PRO A 365 -13.87 -4.85 -4.32
C PRO A 365 -15.31 -4.70 -3.81
N HIS A 366 -15.76 -3.48 -3.45
CA HIS A 366 -17.13 -3.20 -3.03
C HIS A 366 -17.79 -2.21 -3.99
N ASP A 367 -19.09 -2.36 -4.17
CA ASP A 367 -19.89 -1.48 -5.03
C ASP A 367 -20.23 -0.14 -4.34
N GLU A 368 -21.03 0.69 -4.99
CA GLU A 368 -21.48 1.98 -4.47
C GLU A 368 -22.45 1.87 -3.26
N ASN A 369 -23.00 0.69 -2.99
CA ASN A 369 -23.83 0.38 -1.83
C ASN A 369 -23.02 -0.31 -0.72
N PHE A 370 -21.70 -0.42 -0.87
CA PHE A 370 -20.78 -1.11 0.05
C PHE A 370 -20.94 -2.63 0.10
N GLU A 371 -21.65 -3.21 -0.87
CA GLU A 371 -21.81 -4.66 -0.99
C GLU A 371 -20.57 -5.30 -1.65
N LYS A 372 -20.26 -6.53 -1.23
CA LYS A 372 -19.11 -7.29 -1.74
C LYS A 372 -19.34 -7.69 -3.20
N LYS A 373 -18.49 -7.19 -4.10
CA LYS A 373 -18.48 -7.56 -5.53
C LYS A 373 -17.80 -8.90 -5.76
N PRO A 374 -17.98 -9.53 -6.94
CA PRO A 374 -17.19 -10.69 -7.35
C PRO A 374 -15.67 -10.49 -7.17
N ALA A 375 -15.15 -9.29 -7.40
CA ALA A 375 -13.75 -8.91 -7.15
C ALA A 375 -13.28 -9.21 -5.70
N TYR A 376 -14.12 -8.92 -4.68
CA TYR A 376 -13.84 -9.27 -3.29
C TYR A 376 -13.63 -10.77 -3.12
N PHE A 377 -14.52 -11.57 -3.70
CA PHE A 377 -14.44 -13.03 -3.61
C PHE A 377 -13.23 -13.58 -4.36
N GLY A 378 -12.81 -12.94 -5.47
CA GLY A 378 -11.56 -13.27 -6.16
C GLY A 378 -10.33 -13.10 -5.25
N ILE A 379 -10.25 -12.00 -4.51
CA ILE A 379 -9.20 -11.77 -3.51
C ILE A 379 -9.26 -12.84 -2.40
N LYS A 380 -10.48 -13.10 -1.88
CA LYS A 380 -10.70 -14.09 -0.80
C LYS A 380 -10.26 -15.49 -1.22
N GLU A 381 -10.67 -15.94 -2.40
CA GLU A 381 -10.26 -17.23 -2.98
C GLU A 381 -8.74 -17.32 -3.13
N ALA A 382 -8.10 -16.27 -3.66
CA ALA A 382 -6.64 -16.23 -3.80
C ALA A 382 -5.92 -16.38 -2.45
N LEU A 383 -6.37 -15.67 -1.42
CA LEU A 383 -5.79 -15.77 -0.07
C LEU A 383 -5.97 -17.17 0.53
N GLN A 384 -7.08 -17.85 0.23
CA GLN A 384 -7.32 -19.23 0.70
C GLN A 384 -6.46 -20.27 -0.02
N GLU A 385 -6.09 -20.01 -1.28
CA GLU A 385 -5.25 -20.90 -2.09
C GLU A 385 -3.74 -20.80 -1.78
N LEU A 386 -3.26 -19.71 -1.15
CA LEU A 386 -1.87 -19.55 -0.69
C LEU A 386 -1.52 -20.53 0.44
#